data_1692654cdac87a02720370e571706b84
#
_entry.id   1692654cdac87a02720370e571706b84
#
_cell.length_a   1.000
_cell.length_b   1.000
_cell.length_c   1.000
_cell.angle_alpha   90.00
_cell.angle_beta   90.00
_cell.angle_gamma   90.00
#
_symmetry.space_group_name_H-M   'P 1'
#
loop_
_entity.id
_entity.type
_entity.pdbx_description
1 polymer ?
#
loop_
_entity_poly.entity_id
_entity_poly.type
_entity_poly.pdbx_seq_one_letter_code
_entity_poly.pdbx_strand_id
1 'polypeptide(L)'
;MDVSAIIGEELKAVEFVEDFLQLRFETPLLTFYAWPHVLFPEFSVAYGEPEYRNALCAQINDKVVQASLEEGDALTIEFENGTVFGLSLREEDVDGPESGSYSETGDAVDAQEF
;
A
#
# COMPACT_ATOMS: atom_id res chain seq x y z
N MET A 1 -3.77 0.45 14.28
CA MET A 1 -2.53 -0.18 13.78
C MET A 1 -1.58 0.91 13.31
N ASP A 2 -0.33 0.77 13.64
CA ASP A 2 0.68 1.77 13.33
C ASP A 2 1.57 1.28 12.19
N VAL A 3 1.56 1.97 11.08
CA VAL A 3 2.39 1.65 9.90
C VAL A 3 3.56 2.63 9.75
N SER A 4 3.84 3.42 10.77
CA SER A 4 4.87 4.46 10.68
C SER A 4 6.29 3.92 10.46
N ALA A 5 6.53 2.64 10.70
CA ALA A 5 7.84 2.04 10.47
C ALA A 5 8.28 2.10 9.00
N ILE A 6 7.33 2.26 8.06
CA ILE A 6 7.70 2.40 6.64
C ILE A 6 8.12 3.83 6.27
N ILE A 7 7.86 4.80 7.13
CA ILE A 7 8.26 6.19 6.85
C ILE A 7 9.78 6.28 6.86
N GLY A 8 10.33 6.83 5.79
CA GLY A 8 11.78 6.89 5.59
C GLY A 8 12.35 5.70 4.85
N GLU A 9 11.56 4.65 4.63
CA GLU A 9 11.98 3.46 3.90
C GLU A 9 11.76 3.66 2.40
N GLU A 10 12.65 3.08 1.61
CA GLU A 10 12.44 3.01 0.17
C GLU A 10 11.63 1.77 -0.17
N LEU A 11 10.72 1.91 -1.12
CA LEU A 11 10.01 0.76 -1.65
C LEU A 11 10.99 -0.10 -2.44
N LYS A 12 11.15 -1.37 -2.06
CA LYS A 12 12.14 -2.27 -2.68
C LYS A 12 11.54 -3.14 -3.76
N ALA A 13 10.30 -3.57 -3.61
CA ALA A 13 9.66 -4.45 -4.57
C ALA A 13 8.16 -4.28 -4.54
N VAL A 14 7.55 -4.48 -5.71
CA VAL A 14 6.11 -4.56 -5.88
C VAL A 14 5.83 -5.94 -6.46
N GLU A 15 5.09 -6.77 -5.71
CA GLU A 15 4.81 -8.14 -6.12
C GLU A 15 3.32 -8.32 -6.40
N PHE A 16 2.99 -8.65 -7.64
CA PHE A 16 1.62 -8.97 -8.04
C PHE A 16 1.43 -10.47 -7.90
N VAL A 17 0.60 -10.87 -6.94
CA VAL A 17 0.23 -12.27 -6.76
C VAL A 17 -1.23 -12.37 -7.18
N GLU A 18 -1.66 -13.56 -7.57
CA GLU A 18 -2.96 -13.79 -8.23
C GLU A 18 -4.11 -12.93 -7.66
N ASP A 19 -4.28 -12.95 -6.34
CA ASP A 19 -5.40 -12.26 -5.70
C ASP A 19 -4.99 -11.10 -4.80
N PHE A 20 -3.70 -10.77 -4.76
CA PHE A 20 -3.25 -9.72 -3.86
C PHE A 20 -1.96 -9.06 -4.35
N LEU A 21 -1.61 -7.97 -3.69
CA LEU A 21 -0.43 -7.16 -3.99
C LEU A 21 0.44 -7.10 -2.74
N GLN A 22 1.76 -7.24 -2.90
CA GLN A 22 2.69 -7.04 -1.79
C GLN A 22 3.65 -5.91 -2.10
N LEU A 23 3.83 -5.03 -1.11
CA LEU A 23 4.84 -3.98 -1.14
C LEU A 23 5.91 -4.35 -0.12
N ARG A 24 7.14 -4.56 -0.60
CA ARG A 24 8.27 -4.88 0.26
C ARG A 24 9.15 -3.67 0.46
N PHE A 25 9.37 -3.33 1.71
CA PHE A 25 10.37 -2.38 2.14
C PHE A 25 11.59 -3.16 2.63
N GLU A 26 12.58 -2.55 3.22
CA GLU A 26 13.76 -3.29 3.67
C GLU A 26 13.41 -4.35 4.71
N THR A 27 12.60 -4.00 5.68
CA THR A 27 12.13 -4.91 6.71
C THR A 27 10.63 -5.08 6.66
N PRO A 28 9.80 -4.00 6.70
CA PRO A 28 8.36 -4.17 6.71
C PRO A 28 7.82 -4.74 5.40
N LEU A 29 6.70 -5.46 5.53
CA LEU A 29 5.96 -6.03 4.41
C LEU A 29 4.50 -5.63 4.55
N LEU A 30 3.95 -5.06 3.49
CA LEU A 30 2.55 -4.64 3.44
C LEU A 30 1.86 -5.42 2.33
N THR A 31 0.79 -6.11 2.68
CA THR A 31 0.02 -6.93 1.73
C THR A 31 -1.37 -6.34 1.59
N PHE A 32 -1.81 -6.16 0.34
CA PHE A 32 -3.14 -5.66 0.02
C PHE A 32 -3.99 -6.80 -0.54
N TYR A 33 -5.12 -7.07 0.08
CA TYR A 33 -6.13 -8.00 -0.46
C TYR A 33 -7.13 -7.26 -1.35
N ALA A 34 -7.13 -5.93 -1.27
CA ALA A 34 -7.86 -5.04 -2.16
C ALA A 34 -6.85 -4.13 -2.86
N TRP A 35 -7.19 -3.66 -4.05
CA TRP A 35 -6.24 -2.95 -4.90
C TRP A 35 -6.26 -1.45 -4.60
N PRO A 36 -5.14 -0.88 -4.12
CA PRO A 36 -5.08 0.56 -3.85
C PRO A 36 -5.10 1.37 -5.13
N HIS A 37 -5.56 2.62 -5.03
CA HIS A 37 -5.42 3.58 -6.11
C HIS A 37 -4.03 4.21 -6.04
N VAL A 38 -3.51 4.59 -7.21
CA VAL A 38 -2.29 5.38 -7.30
C VAL A 38 -2.68 6.81 -7.63
N LEU A 39 -2.41 7.70 -6.70
CA LEU A 39 -2.82 9.11 -6.80
C LEU A 39 -1.64 9.98 -7.16
N PHE A 40 -1.71 10.61 -8.32
CA PHE A 40 -0.76 11.64 -8.74
C PHE A 40 -1.38 13.01 -8.49
N PRO A 41 -0.59 14.08 -8.52
CA PRO A 41 -1.15 15.41 -8.23
C PRO A 41 -2.32 15.82 -9.11
N GLU A 42 -2.36 15.38 -10.37
CA GLU A 42 -3.36 15.82 -11.35
C GLU A 42 -4.34 14.73 -11.78
N PHE A 43 -4.06 13.46 -11.46
CA PHE A 43 -4.92 12.35 -11.87
C PHE A 43 -4.68 11.14 -10.97
N SER A 44 -5.53 10.14 -11.11
CA SER A 44 -5.38 8.88 -10.39
C SER A 44 -5.49 7.71 -11.34
N VAL A 45 -4.88 6.58 -10.95
CA VAL A 45 -4.91 5.35 -11.73
C VAL A 45 -5.45 4.24 -10.82
N ALA A 46 -6.46 3.53 -11.32
CA ALA A 46 -7.13 2.46 -10.57
C ALA A 46 -6.77 1.10 -11.15
N TYR A 47 -6.94 0.06 -10.33
CA TYR A 47 -6.78 -1.32 -10.78
C TYR A 47 -7.67 -1.59 -12.00
N GLY A 48 -7.09 -2.23 -13.00
CA GLY A 48 -7.76 -2.52 -14.26
C GLY A 48 -7.42 -1.55 -15.37
N GLU A 49 -6.85 -0.39 -15.06
CA GLU A 49 -6.39 0.54 -16.07
C GLU A 49 -5.02 0.09 -16.62
N PRO A 50 -4.74 0.30 -17.92
CA PRO A 50 -3.49 -0.18 -18.54
C PRO A 50 -2.22 0.30 -17.84
N GLU A 51 -2.23 1.50 -17.27
CA GLU A 51 -1.07 2.11 -16.62
C GLU A 51 -0.86 1.68 -15.17
N TYR A 52 -1.79 0.91 -14.60
CA TYR A 52 -1.79 0.64 -13.16
C TYR A 52 -0.49 0.00 -12.65
N ARG A 53 -0.05 -1.06 -13.31
CA ARG A 53 1.17 -1.77 -12.88
C ARG A 53 2.40 -0.89 -12.98
N ASN A 54 2.49 -0.12 -14.06
CA ASN A 54 3.61 0.81 -14.23
C ASN A 54 3.57 1.92 -13.19
N ALA A 55 2.39 2.40 -12.84
CA ALA A 55 2.25 3.44 -11.82
C ALA A 55 2.72 2.95 -10.45
N LEU A 56 2.40 1.70 -10.09
CA LEU A 56 2.89 1.11 -8.85
C LEU A 56 4.40 0.91 -8.89
N CYS A 57 4.91 0.27 -9.94
CA CYS A 57 6.32 -0.07 -10.05
C CYS A 57 7.21 1.16 -10.20
N ALA A 58 6.68 2.27 -10.69
CA ALA A 58 7.43 3.52 -10.81
C ALA A 58 7.89 4.06 -9.45
N GLN A 59 7.29 3.59 -8.36
CA GLN A 59 7.64 4.04 -7.01
C GLN A 59 8.76 3.21 -6.38
N ILE A 60 9.22 2.16 -7.04
CA ILE A 60 10.36 1.36 -6.54
C ILE A 60 11.59 2.27 -6.44
N ASN A 61 12.27 2.20 -5.32
CA ASN A 61 13.41 3.02 -4.93
C ASN A 61 13.03 4.44 -4.46
N ASP A 62 11.75 4.77 -4.45
CA ASP A 62 11.34 6.05 -3.88
C ASP A 62 11.05 5.91 -2.39
N LYS A 63 11.29 6.97 -1.65
CA LYS A 63 11.18 6.97 -0.19
C LYS A 63 9.78 7.35 0.25
N VAL A 64 9.27 6.65 1.26
CA VAL A 64 8.01 7.02 1.90
C VAL A 64 8.26 8.20 2.83
N VAL A 65 7.50 9.26 2.67
CA VAL A 65 7.60 10.46 3.53
C VAL A 65 6.44 10.54 4.51
N GLN A 66 5.33 9.83 4.25
CA GLN A 66 4.19 9.81 5.15
C GLN A 66 3.42 8.51 4.96
N ALA A 67 2.88 7.96 6.04
CA ALA A 67 2.05 6.78 5.99
C ALA A 67 1.06 6.82 7.16
N SER A 68 -0.19 6.48 6.88
CA SER A 68 -1.20 6.40 7.94
C SER A 68 -2.20 5.29 7.63
N LEU A 69 -2.65 4.63 8.67
CA LEU A 69 -3.73 3.65 8.59
C LEU A 69 -4.76 4.01 9.65
N GLU A 70 -5.93 4.46 9.20
CA GLU A 70 -7.03 4.79 10.09
C GLU A 70 -8.15 3.79 9.87
N GLU A 71 -8.44 3.00 10.90
CA GLU A 71 -9.46 1.96 10.81
C GLU A 71 -10.81 2.56 10.44
N GLY A 72 -11.49 1.92 9.49
CA GLY A 72 -12.78 2.38 9.02
C GLY A 72 -12.71 3.60 8.11
N ASP A 73 -11.53 4.09 7.78
CA ASP A 73 -11.37 5.23 6.90
C ASP A 73 -10.45 4.94 5.70
N ALA A 74 -9.13 4.94 5.92
CA ALA A 74 -8.22 4.76 4.79
C ALA A 74 -6.81 4.38 5.22
N LEU A 75 -6.10 3.71 4.31
CA LEU A 75 -4.65 3.53 4.36
C LEU A 75 -4.06 4.41 3.26
N THR A 76 -3.12 5.28 3.63
CA THR A 76 -2.43 6.13 2.65
C THR A 76 -0.92 6.04 2.85
N ILE A 77 -0.21 6.02 1.73
CA ILE A 77 1.26 6.01 1.71
C ILE A 77 1.69 7.07 0.71
N GLU A 78 2.39 8.08 1.20
CA GLU A 78 2.89 9.16 0.35
C GLU A 78 4.38 9.01 0.14
N PHE A 79 4.81 9.13 -1.11
CA PHE A 79 6.21 9.05 -1.51
C PHE A 79 6.80 10.45 -1.68
N GLU A 80 8.13 10.52 -1.64
CA GLU A 80 8.86 11.78 -1.76
C GLU A 80 8.55 12.52 -3.06
N ASN A 81 8.28 11.79 -4.14
CA ASN A 81 7.95 12.40 -5.43
C ASN A 81 6.50 12.92 -5.51
N GLY A 82 5.72 12.80 -4.43
CA GLY A 82 4.35 13.30 -4.38
C GLY A 82 3.27 12.29 -4.74
N THR A 83 3.65 11.09 -5.17
CA THR A 83 2.69 10.01 -5.46
C THR A 83 2.15 9.44 -4.15
N VAL A 84 0.86 9.12 -4.13
CA VAL A 84 0.19 8.53 -2.96
C VAL A 84 -0.48 7.22 -3.36
N PHE A 85 -0.25 6.16 -2.57
CA PHE A 85 -1.06 4.95 -2.66
C PHE A 85 -2.19 5.09 -1.64
N GLY A 86 -3.43 4.92 -2.09
CA GLY A 86 -4.60 5.09 -1.24
C GLY A 86 -5.54 3.90 -1.33
N LEU A 87 -5.97 3.40 -0.18
CA LEU A 87 -6.96 2.33 -0.10
C LEU A 87 -8.05 2.74 0.88
N SER A 88 -9.31 2.74 0.40
CA SER A 88 -10.43 3.02 1.28
C SER A 88 -10.70 1.83 2.19
N LEU A 89 -10.85 2.10 3.49
CA LEU A 89 -11.22 1.11 4.49
C LEU A 89 -12.65 1.37 5.02
N ARG A 90 -13.40 2.20 4.33
CA ARG A 90 -14.78 2.50 4.70
C ARG A 90 -15.66 1.28 4.47
N GLU A 91 -16.63 1.08 5.34
CA GLU A 91 -17.51 -0.08 5.29
C GLU A 91 -18.13 -0.29 3.92
N GLU A 92 -18.58 0.77 3.26
CA GLU A 92 -19.21 0.70 1.93
C GLU A 92 -18.24 0.31 0.81
N ASP A 93 -16.93 0.43 1.06
CA ASP A 93 -15.89 0.15 0.06
C ASP A 93 -15.15 -1.16 0.31
N VAL A 94 -15.45 -1.85 1.40
CA VAL A 94 -14.74 -3.07 1.81
C VAL A 94 -15.55 -4.30 1.41
N ASP A 95 -14.89 -5.25 0.70
CA ASP A 95 -15.54 -6.44 0.17
C ASP A 95 -15.38 -7.70 1.03
N GLY A 96 -14.54 -7.66 2.04
CA GLY A 96 -14.24 -8.84 2.86
C GLY A 96 -13.90 -8.47 4.28
N PRO A 97 -13.61 -9.48 5.12
CA PRO A 97 -13.30 -9.23 6.54
C PRO A 97 -11.99 -8.50 6.75
N GLU A 98 -11.02 -8.69 5.83
CA GLU A 98 -9.74 -7.98 5.89
C GLU A 98 -9.42 -7.34 4.53
N SER A 99 -8.80 -6.17 4.57
CA SER A 99 -8.38 -5.46 3.36
C SER A 99 -6.88 -5.65 3.07
N GLY A 100 -6.13 -6.15 4.05
CA GLY A 100 -4.72 -6.43 3.89
C GLY A 100 -4.08 -6.85 5.19
N SER A 101 -2.75 -6.92 5.18
CA SER A 101 -1.99 -7.22 6.39
C SER A 101 -0.69 -6.43 6.40
N TYR A 102 -0.16 -6.20 7.58
CA TYR A 102 1.09 -5.47 7.78
C TYR A 102 1.98 -6.23 8.74
N SER A 103 3.22 -6.48 8.32
CA SER A 103 4.25 -7.07 9.16
C SER A 103 5.41 -6.09 9.29
N GLU A 104 5.66 -5.62 10.50
CA GLU A 104 6.76 -4.70 10.76
C GLU A 104 8.13 -5.38 10.59
N THR A 105 8.21 -6.68 10.87
CA THR A 105 9.45 -7.45 10.76
C THR A 105 9.65 -8.09 9.40
N GLY A 106 8.62 -8.10 8.57
CA GLY A 106 8.64 -8.82 7.29
C GLY A 106 8.29 -10.29 7.40
N ASP A 107 8.01 -10.79 8.61
CA ASP A 107 7.65 -12.18 8.85
C ASP A 107 6.13 -12.31 8.95
N ALA A 108 5.58 -13.25 8.20
CA ALA A 108 4.13 -13.48 8.18
C ALA A 108 3.58 -13.87 9.57
N VAL A 109 4.42 -14.41 10.45
CA VAL A 109 4.02 -14.84 11.79
C VAL A 109 3.52 -13.67 12.64
N ASP A 110 4.11 -12.49 12.48
CA ASP A 110 3.68 -11.32 13.25
C ASP A 110 2.90 -10.30 12.42
N ALA A 111 2.37 -10.71 11.28
CA ALA A 111 1.50 -9.86 10.48
C ALA A 111 0.17 -9.62 11.19
N GLN A 112 -0.29 -8.37 11.12
CA GLN A 112 -1.58 -7.97 11.65
C GLN A 112 -2.48 -7.57 10.48
N GLU A 113 -3.72 -8.03 10.51
CA GLU A 113 -4.66 -7.74 9.44
C GLU A 113 -5.46 -6.46 9.70
N PHE A 114 -5.85 -5.81 8.64
CA PHE A 114 -6.65 -4.58 8.73
C PHE A 114 -7.83 -4.59 7.76
#